data_1e19abf258166105db76fae4cbe61da3
#
_entry.id   1e19abf258166105db76fae4cbe61da3
#
_cell.length_a   1.000
_cell.length_b   1.000
_cell.length_c   1.000
_cell.angle_alpha   90.00
_cell.angle_beta   90.00
_cell.angle_gamma   90.00
#
_symmetry.space_group_name_H-M   'P 1'
#
loop_
_entity.id
_entity.type
_entity.pdbx_description
1 polymer ?
#
loop_
_entity_poly.entity_id
_entity_poly.type
_entity_poly.pdbx_seq_one_letter_code
_entity_poly.pdbx_strand_id
1 'polypeptide(L)'
;SGADSKASTQAAGTSVFAPRTPLNVAIAGDRGFAGISIPLDQIKAIAAAHDAKINDVVMAICSGALRRYLLDHGGLPGEPLLAAVPISLREPGNTEYTTQATMTRVSLATNIANPVRRLRAIRDASAAAKSATGRAKAILPTDFPSFGMPWILHWLASIYERAMLGNLVPPLANVVISNVAGPQVPLYFAGARMTGYWPLSIVHHGMGVNITVESYAGAMGFGITSAHSAVSDPRRIAGHLLAAHKELLPRRGGKRRKKTARR
;
A
#
# COMPACT_ATOMS: atom_id res chain seq x y z
N SER A 1 40.15 -2.44 -1.21
CA SER A 1 39.25 -3.44 -1.76
C SER A 1 38.83 -4.41 -0.66
N GLY A 2 37.68 -4.19 -0.01
CA GLY A 2 37.25 -5.04 1.10
C GLY A 2 36.03 -4.59 1.84
N ALA A 3 35.25 -3.61 1.34
CA ALA A 3 34.08 -3.06 2.05
C ALA A 3 32.72 -3.35 1.40
N ASP A 4 32.67 -3.95 0.21
CA ASP A 4 31.40 -4.11 -0.55
C ASP A 4 30.78 -5.51 -0.51
N SER A 5 31.28 -6.42 0.33
CA SER A 5 30.85 -7.83 0.31
C SER A 5 29.90 -8.24 1.48
N LYS A 6 29.46 -7.35 2.34
CA LYS A 6 28.58 -7.71 3.47
C LYS A 6 27.14 -7.18 3.41
N ALA A 7 26.72 -6.60 2.29
CA ALA A 7 25.35 -6.05 2.13
C ALA A 7 24.37 -6.99 1.40
N SER A 8 24.68 -8.22 1.19
CA SER A 8 23.85 -9.16 0.43
C SER A 8 23.67 -10.46 1.16
N THR A 9 22.87 -10.54 2.20
CA THR A 9 22.10 -11.72 2.61
C THR A 9 21.45 -11.48 3.98
N GLN A 10 20.66 -10.41 4.16
CA GLN A 10 19.58 -10.45 5.13
C GLN A 10 18.31 -10.72 4.36
N ALA A 11 18.00 -12.01 4.21
CA ALA A 11 16.64 -12.46 3.94
C ALA A 11 15.76 -11.79 4.99
N ALA A 12 14.85 -10.94 4.55
CA ALA A 12 13.96 -10.16 5.37
C ALA A 12 13.07 -11.10 6.21
N GLY A 13 13.54 -11.44 7.39
CA GLY A 13 12.67 -11.84 8.48
C GLY A 13 11.71 -10.67 8.66
N THR A 14 10.44 -10.86 8.30
CA THR A 14 9.39 -9.85 8.49
C THR A 14 9.34 -9.55 9.98
N SER A 15 9.89 -8.41 10.38
CA SER A 15 9.73 -7.91 11.75
C SER A 15 8.24 -7.97 12.10
N VAL A 16 7.93 -8.50 13.28
CA VAL A 16 6.55 -8.57 13.76
C VAL A 16 5.97 -7.16 13.93
N PHE A 17 6.81 -6.17 14.12
CA PHE A 17 6.45 -4.78 14.35
C PHE A 17 7.00 -3.85 13.28
N ALA A 18 6.27 -2.77 13.02
CA ALA A 18 6.72 -1.71 12.13
C ALA A 18 7.64 -0.73 12.89
N PRO A 19 8.59 -0.08 12.19
CA PRO A 19 9.36 1.00 12.79
C PRO A 19 8.44 2.18 13.14
N ARG A 20 8.75 2.89 14.22
CA ARG A 20 8.02 4.13 14.55
C ARG A 20 8.37 5.23 13.58
N THR A 21 7.35 5.97 13.19
CA THR A 21 7.45 7.11 12.28
C THR A 21 6.48 8.21 12.70
N PRO A 22 6.61 9.44 12.17
CA PRO A 22 5.62 10.50 12.36
C PRO A 22 4.20 10.16 11.87
N LEU A 23 4.02 9.06 11.13
CA LEU A 23 2.70 8.58 10.69
C LEU A 23 1.95 7.80 11.77
N ASN A 24 2.66 7.35 12.83
CA ASN A 24 2.12 6.55 13.91
C ASN A 24 1.67 7.44 15.08
N VAL A 25 0.53 8.10 14.92
CA VAL A 25 0.00 9.09 15.86
C VAL A 25 -1.35 8.68 16.43
N ALA A 26 -1.71 9.27 17.57
CA ALA A 26 -3.10 9.34 18.01
C ALA A 26 -3.87 10.23 17.04
N ILE A 27 -5.06 9.80 16.64
CA ILE A 27 -5.91 10.59 15.76
C ILE A 27 -6.86 11.49 16.60
N ALA A 28 -6.97 12.74 16.18
CA ALA A 28 -7.97 13.72 16.68
C ALA A 28 -9.14 13.84 15.66
N GLY A 29 -9.98 14.85 15.78
CA GLY A 29 -11.12 15.08 14.89
C GLY A 29 -10.75 15.46 13.46
N ASP A 30 -9.64 16.19 13.27
CA ASP A 30 -9.29 16.82 11.99
C ASP A 30 -8.67 15.82 11.00
N ARG A 31 -9.21 15.86 9.77
CA ARG A 31 -8.78 15.01 8.66
C ARG A 31 -8.44 15.87 7.43
N GLY A 32 -7.38 15.48 6.74
CA GLY A 32 -7.07 15.97 5.40
C GLY A 32 -7.40 14.93 4.35
N PHE A 33 -7.78 15.40 3.16
CA PHE A 33 -7.99 14.56 1.99
C PHE A 33 -7.34 15.16 0.76
N ALA A 34 -6.75 14.29 -0.07
CA ALA A 34 -6.28 14.63 -1.41
C ALA A 34 -6.55 13.47 -2.37
N GLY A 35 -6.91 13.80 -3.61
CA GLY A 35 -7.14 12.82 -4.66
C GLY A 35 -6.27 13.09 -5.88
N ILE A 36 -5.74 12.05 -6.49
CA ILE A 36 -5.07 12.09 -7.81
C ILE A 36 -5.50 10.91 -8.67
N SER A 37 -5.34 11.05 -9.98
CA SER A 37 -5.56 9.97 -10.93
C SER A 37 -4.29 9.67 -11.72
N ILE A 38 -4.02 8.38 -11.96
CA ILE A 38 -2.96 7.89 -12.82
C ILE A 38 -3.61 7.02 -13.91
N PRO A 39 -3.24 7.16 -15.18
CA PRO A 39 -3.77 6.32 -16.26
C PRO A 39 -3.47 4.84 -15.99
N LEU A 40 -4.49 3.99 -16.09
CA LEU A 40 -4.40 2.55 -15.81
C LEU A 40 -3.47 1.83 -16.80
N ASP A 41 -3.41 2.29 -18.04
CA ASP A 41 -2.50 1.77 -19.07
C ASP A 41 -1.03 1.97 -18.69
N GLN A 42 -0.69 3.10 -18.06
CA GLN A 42 0.67 3.36 -17.57
C GLN A 42 1.03 2.42 -16.41
N ILE A 43 0.10 2.17 -15.49
CA ILE A 43 0.29 1.18 -14.42
C ILE A 43 0.51 -0.22 -15.01
N LYS A 44 -0.31 -0.62 -16.01
CA LYS A 44 -0.16 -1.89 -16.73
C LYS A 44 1.18 -1.98 -17.47
N ALA A 45 1.63 -0.89 -18.08
CA ALA A 45 2.92 -0.83 -18.77
C ALA A 45 4.10 -1.03 -17.81
N ILE A 46 4.06 -0.42 -16.61
CA ILE A 46 5.06 -0.64 -15.55
C ILE A 46 5.03 -2.11 -15.10
N ALA A 47 3.85 -2.65 -14.86
CA ALA A 47 3.67 -4.04 -14.42
C ALA A 47 4.27 -5.03 -15.43
N ALA A 48 3.97 -4.86 -16.72
CA ALA A 48 4.51 -5.69 -17.81
C ALA A 48 6.04 -5.55 -17.95
N ALA A 49 6.57 -4.33 -17.83
CA ALA A 49 8.02 -4.07 -17.95
C ALA A 49 8.85 -4.70 -16.83
N HIS A 50 8.26 -4.98 -15.68
CA HIS A 50 8.96 -5.46 -14.48
C HIS A 50 8.47 -6.82 -13.98
N ASP A 51 7.67 -7.54 -14.77
CA ASP A 51 7.07 -8.82 -14.39
C ASP A 51 6.39 -8.74 -13.00
N ALA A 52 5.57 -7.72 -12.81
CA ALA A 52 4.87 -7.41 -11.57
C ALA A 52 3.36 -7.38 -11.79
N LYS A 53 2.57 -7.50 -10.73
CA LYS A 53 1.13 -7.33 -10.75
C LYS A 53 0.77 -5.84 -10.58
N ILE A 54 -0.42 -5.44 -11.02
CA ILE A 54 -0.93 -4.08 -10.81
C ILE A 54 -0.83 -3.67 -9.34
N ASN A 55 -1.19 -4.57 -8.41
CA ASN A 55 -1.11 -4.31 -6.99
C ASN A 55 0.32 -4.02 -6.50
N ASP A 56 1.32 -4.72 -7.04
CA ASP A 56 2.73 -4.51 -6.67
C ASP A 56 3.21 -3.13 -7.15
N VAL A 57 2.76 -2.70 -8.32
CA VAL A 57 3.04 -1.36 -8.85
C VAL A 57 2.38 -0.28 -8.00
N VAL A 58 1.11 -0.44 -7.62
CA VAL A 58 0.40 0.47 -6.71
C VAL A 58 1.17 0.60 -5.38
N MET A 59 1.54 -0.53 -4.78
CA MET A 59 2.32 -0.56 -3.54
C MET A 59 3.69 0.12 -3.71
N ALA A 60 4.36 -0.06 -4.84
CA ALA A 60 5.66 0.57 -5.13
C ALA A 60 5.55 2.08 -5.30
N ILE A 61 4.48 2.57 -5.93
CA ILE A 61 4.18 4.00 -6.05
C ILE A 61 3.92 4.60 -4.67
N CYS A 62 3.06 3.96 -3.85
CA CYS A 62 2.80 4.38 -2.47
C CYS A 62 4.08 4.39 -1.63
N SER A 63 4.89 3.34 -1.74
CA SER A 63 6.18 3.24 -1.06
C SER A 63 7.12 4.39 -1.44
N GLY A 64 7.23 4.69 -2.73
CA GLY A 64 8.05 5.80 -3.23
C GLY A 64 7.60 7.15 -2.69
N ALA A 65 6.29 7.36 -2.65
CA ALA A 65 5.69 8.58 -2.11
C ALA A 65 5.95 8.74 -0.62
N LEU A 66 5.70 7.70 0.17
CA LEU A 66 5.92 7.72 1.63
C LEU A 66 7.40 7.89 1.97
N ARG A 67 8.29 7.21 1.23
CA ARG A 67 9.74 7.40 1.39
C ARG A 67 10.15 8.86 1.18
N ARG A 68 9.69 9.50 0.09
CA ARG A 68 9.97 10.92 -0.19
C ARG A 68 9.43 11.81 0.90
N TYR A 69 8.17 11.61 1.26
CA TYR A 69 7.53 12.39 2.31
C TYR A 69 8.32 12.34 3.63
N LEU A 70 8.73 11.14 4.05
CA LEU A 70 9.50 10.98 5.29
C LEU A 70 10.94 11.51 5.19
N LEU A 71 11.57 11.46 4.03
CA LEU A 71 12.87 12.09 3.79
C LEU A 71 12.78 13.62 3.95
N ASP A 72 11.75 14.23 3.36
CA ASP A 72 11.54 15.68 3.44
C ASP A 72 11.24 16.17 4.88
N HIS A 73 10.78 15.26 5.75
CA HIS A 73 10.41 15.55 7.14
C HIS A 73 11.36 14.91 8.16
N GLY A 74 12.51 14.39 7.74
CA GLY A 74 13.53 13.83 8.64
C GLY A 74 13.12 12.55 9.38
N GLY A 75 12.02 11.90 8.98
CA GLY A 75 11.43 10.76 9.70
C GLY A 75 11.54 9.41 9.00
N LEU A 76 12.40 9.24 7.98
CA LEU A 76 12.57 7.97 7.30
C LEU A 76 13.43 7.01 8.15
N PRO A 77 12.86 5.87 8.62
CA PRO A 77 13.63 4.89 9.39
C PRO A 77 14.58 4.08 8.48
N GLY A 78 15.61 3.47 9.08
CA GLY A 78 16.49 2.53 8.39
C GLY A 78 15.80 1.23 7.99
N GLU A 79 14.78 0.83 8.74
CA GLU A 79 13.93 -0.33 8.46
C GLU A 79 12.80 0.02 7.49
N PRO A 80 12.30 -0.98 6.72
CA PRO A 80 11.18 -0.75 5.80
C PRO A 80 9.89 -0.48 6.56
N LEU A 81 9.06 0.45 6.05
CA LEU A 81 7.68 0.60 6.51
C LEU A 81 6.87 -0.66 6.21
N LEU A 82 5.89 -0.93 7.07
CA LEU A 82 4.89 -1.97 6.87
C LEU A 82 3.53 -1.33 6.55
N ALA A 83 2.90 -1.80 5.48
CA ALA A 83 1.52 -1.46 5.16
C ALA A 83 0.57 -2.55 5.67
N ALA A 84 -0.54 -2.14 6.27
CA ALA A 84 -1.70 -2.98 6.47
C ALA A 84 -2.53 -2.98 5.17
N VAL A 85 -2.72 -4.16 4.59
CA VAL A 85 -3.36 -4.34 3.29
C VAL A 85 -4.58 -5.26 3.45
N PRO A 86 -5.80 -4.78 3.14
CA PRO A 86 -6.97 -5.64 3.14
C PRO A 86 -6.86 -6.70 2.04
N ILE A 87 -7.14 -7.94 2.38
CA ILE A 87 -7.26 -9.06 1.42
C ILE A 87 -8.68 -9.60 1.51
N SER A 88 -9.37 -9.68 0.35
CA SER A 88 -10.65 -10.36 0.28
C SER A 88 -10.47 -11.85 0.58
N LEU A 89 -11.29 -12.37 1.47
CA LEU A 89 -11.40 -13.80 1.75
C LEU A 89 -12.50 -14.47 0.91
N ARG A 90 -13.24 -13.68 0.14
CA ARG A 90 -14.35 -14.14 -0.68
C ARG A 90 -13.85 -15.12 -1.74
N GLU A 91 -14.49 -16.28 -1.81
CA GLU A 91 -14.25 -17.23 -2.90
C GLU A 91 -14.89 -16.76 -4.21
N PRO A 92 -14.31 -17.13 -5.37
CA PRO A 92 -14.92 -16.84 -6.65
C PRO A 92 -16.33 -17.44 -6.71
N GLY A 93 -17.36 -16.60 -6.99
CA GLY A 93 -18.76 -17.02 -7.07
C GLY A 93 -19.58 -16.85 -5.79
N ASN A 94 -18.99 -16.45 -4.66
CA ASN A 94 -19.75 -16.10 -3.45
C ASN A 94 -20.40 -14.73 -3.62
N THR A 95 -21.75 -14.69 -3.61
CA THR A 95 -22.58 -13.50 -3.76
C THR A 95 -23.13 -12.96 -2.43
N GLU A 96 -22.73 -13.50 -1.30
CA GLU A 96 -23.16 -13.01 0.01
C GLU A 96 -22.71 -11.57 0.26
N TYR A 97 -23.60 -10.74 0.80
CA TYR A 97 -23.36 -9.31 1.10
C TYR A 97 -22.53 -9.08 2.37
N THR A 98 -21.83 -10.10 2.88
CA THR A 98 -20.97 -9.97 4.05
C THR A 98 -19.55 -9.53 3.64
N THR A 99 -18.98 -8.60 4.39
CA THR A 99 -17.57 -8.18 4.18
C THR A 99 -16.65 -9.27 4.74
N GLN A 100 -16.16 -10.13 3.86
CA GLN A 100 -15.14 -11.14 4.20
C GLN A 100 -13.77 -10.61 3.80
N ALA A 101 -13.14 -9.84 4.68
CA ALA A 101 -11.80 -9.32 4.46
C ALA A 101 -10.93 -9.56 5.69
N THR A 102 -9.68 -9.88 5.48
CA THR A 102 -8.65 -9.91 6.53
C THR A 102 -7.58 -8.89 6.21
N MET A 103 -6.84 -8.47 7.23
CA MET A 103 -5.71 -7.57 7.07
C MET A 103 -4.41 -8.38 7.02
N THR A 104 -3.62 -8.18 6.01
CA THR A 104 -2.25 -8.69 5.96
C THR A 104 -1.25 -7.54 6.04
N ARG A 105 -0.01 -7.85 6.40
CA ARG A 105 1.08 -6.88 6.45
C ARG A 105 2.04 -7.13 5.30
N VAL A 106 2.40 -6.07 4.60
CA VAL A 106 3.33 -6.12 3.46
C VAL A 106 4.42 -5.10 3.67
N SER A 107 5.68 -5.52 3.51
CA SER A 107 6.81 -4.60 3.52
C SER A 107 6.77 -3.68 2.31
N LEU A 108 6.92 -2.38 2.56
CA LEU A 108 7.00 -1.36 1.52
C LEU A 108 8.42 -1.15 1.00
N ALA A 109 9.41 -1.84 1.56
CA ALA A 109 10.83 -1.73 1.16
C ALA A 109 11.30 -0.26 1.04
N THR A 110 10.81 0.63 1.89
CA THR A 110 11.11 2.07 1.85
C THR A 110 12.57 2.40 2.13
N ASN A 111 13.32 1.50 2.74
CA ASN A 111 14.77 1.57 2.92
C ASN A 111 15.55 1.46 1.59
N ILE A 112 14.93 0.92 0.53
CA ILE A 112 15.56 0.78 -0.78
C ILE A 112 15.34 2.06 -1.61
N ALA A 113 16.41 2.79 -1.90
CA ALA A 113 16.35 4.04 -2.65
C ALA A 113 15.97 3.84 -4.14
N ASN A 114 16.53 2.82 -4.79
CA ASN A 114 16.26 2.55 -6.20
C ASN A 114 14.82 2.07 -6.44
N PRO A 115 14.01 2.75 -7.28
CA PRO A 115 12.59 2.46 -7.44
C PRO A 115 12.32 1.07 -8.04
N VAL A 116 13.15 0.59 -8.98
CA VAL A 116 12.97 -0.71 -9.60
C VAL A 116 13.34 -1.85 -8.64
N ARG A 117 14.44 -1.70 -7.88
CA ARG A 117 14.79 -2.66 -6.83
C ARG A 117 13.73 -2.71 -5.74
N ARG A 118 13.17 -1.55 -5.37
CA ARG A 118 12.07 -1.43 -4.40
C ARG A 118 10.81 -2.14 -4.90
N LEU A 119 10.42 -1.96 -6.17
CA LEU A 119 9.28 -2.68 -6.77
C LEU A 119 9.47 -4.20 -6.71
N ARG A 120 10.67 -4.70 -7.05
CA ARG A 120 10.96 -6.15 -6.97
C ARG A 120 10.85 -6.67 -5.54
N ALA A 121 11.42 -5.97 -4.56
CA ALA A 121 11.32 -6.36 -3.15
C ALA A 121 9.87 -6.37 -2.66
N ILE A 122 9.03 -5.42 -3.08
CA ILE A 122 7.60 -5.38 -2.74
C ILE A 122 6.85 -6.55 -3.40
N ARG A 123 7.13 -6.87 -4.67
CA ARG A 123 6.53 -8.02 -5.35
C ARG A 123 6.80 -9.31 -4.58
N ASP A 124 8.05 -9.52 -4.18
CA ASP A 124 8.47 -10.73 -3.46
C ASP A 124 7.82 -10.78 -2.06
N ALA A 125 7.75 -9.66 -1.35
CA ALA A 125 7.06 -9.54 -0.06
C ALA A 125 5.54 -9.80 -0.19
N SER A 126 4.90 -9.28 -1.23
CA SER A 126 3.46 -9.50 -1.50
C SER A 126 3.15 -10.96 -1.80
N ALA A 127 4.03 -11.64 -2.55
CA ALA A 127 3.90 -13.07 -2.84
C ALA A 127 4.03 -13.92 -1.56
N ALA A 128 5.01 -13.61 -0.71
CA ALA A 128 5.21 -14.28 0.57
C ALA A 128 4.01 -14.08 1.52
N ALA A 129 3.48 -12.85 1.61
CA ALA A 129 2.31 -12.55 2.44
C ALA A 129 1.06 -13.34 1.99
N LYS A 130 0.80 -13.43 0.68
CA LYS A 130 -0.32 -14.23 0.14
C LYS A 130 -0.15 -15.72 0.44
N SER A 131 1.05 -16.25 0.27
CA SER A 131 1.34 -17.67 0.59
C SER A 131 1.13 -17.98 2.07
N ALA A 132 1.53 -17.07 2.97
CA ALA A 132 1.31 -17.24 4.41
C ALA A 132 -0.19 -17.20 4.77
N THR A 133 -0.96 -16.29 4.18
CA THR A 133 -2.42 -16.20 4.40
C THR A 133 -3.15 -17.42 3.88
N GLY A 134 -2.75 -17.97 2.71
CA GLY A 134 -3.33 -19.20 2.16
C GLY A 134 -3.09 -20.42 3.07
N ARG A 135 -1.90 -20.53 3.67
CA ARG A 135 -1.60 -21.59 4.66
C ARG A 135 -2.38 -21.43 5.96
N ALA A 136 -2.54 -20.21 6.45
CA ALA A 136 -3.32 -19.93 7.66
C ALA A 136 -4.82 -20.24 7.48
N LYS A 137 -5.40 -19.99 6.30
CA LYS A 137 -6.77 -20.39 5.97
C LYS A 137 -6.99 -21.91 6.03
N ALA A 138 -6.01 -22.70 5.64
CA ALA A 138 -6.10 -24.15 5.68
C ALA A 138 -6.06 -24.74 7.10
N ILE A 139 -5.63 -23.97 8.09
CA ILE A 139 -5.45 -24.40 9.49
C ILE A 139 -6.55 -23.86 10.40
N LEU A 140 -7.15 -22.70 10.07
CA LEU A 140 -8.23 -22.09 10.87
C LEU A 140 -9.58 -22.68 10.44
N PRO A 141 -10.37 -23.27 11.37
CA PRO A 141 -11.73 -23.68 11.05
C PRO A 141 -12.54 -22.46 10.61
N THR A 142 -13.30 -22.60 9.50
CA THR A 142 -14.18 -21.56 8.96
C THR A 142 -15.37 -21.25 9.87
N ASP A 143 -15.62 -22.09 10.86
CA ASP A 143 -16.71 -21.97 11.82
C ASP A 143 -16.22 -21.50 13.20
N PHE A 144 -15.62 -20.30 13.23
CA PHE A 144 -15.47 -19.64 14.54
C PHE A 144 -16.85 -19.14 14.99
N PRO A 145 -17.42 -19.69 16.08
CA PRO A 145 -18.71 -19.22 16.58
C PRO A 145 -18.57 -17.74 16.95
N SER A 146 -19.36 -16.89 16.29
CA SER A 146 -19.42 -15.44 16.52
C SER A 146 -19.99 -15.08 17.90
N PHE A 147 -20.15 -16.05 18.79
CA PHE A 147 -20.73 -15.88 20.11
C PHE A 147 -19.64 -15.57 21.13
N GLY A 148 -19.64 -14.34 21.63
CA GLY A 148 -18.99 -13.96 22.90
C GLY A 148 -17.61 -13.32 22.83
N MET A 149 -16.97 -13.18 21.64
CA MET A 149 -15.59 -12.65 21.53
C MET A 149 -15.44 -11.18 21.09
N PRO A 150 -16.42 -10.47 20.53
CA PRO A 150 -16.20 -9.12 20.00
C PRO A 150 -15.69 -8.14 21.07
N TRP A 151 -16.20 -8.21 22.28
CA TRP A 151 -15.81 -7.31 23.37
C TRP A 151 -14.40 -7.59 23.91
N ILE A 152 -13.96 -8.87 23.95
CA ILE A 152 -12.59 -9.24 24.35
C ILE A 152 -11.60 -8.74 23.33
N LEU A 153 -11.86 -8.94 22.03
CA LEU A 153 -11.02 -8.45 20.96
C LEU A 153 -10.96 -6.91 20.95
N HIS A 154 -12.10 -6.26 21.18
CA HIS A 154 -12.15 -4.80 21.30
C HIS A 154 -11.34 -4.30 22.51
N TRP A 155 -11.44 -4.97 23.65
CA TRP A 155 -10.70 -4.64 24.87
C TRP A 155 -9.20 -4.84 24.67
N LEU A 156 -8.76 -5.97 24.08
CA LEU A 156 -7.35 -6.22 23.75
C LEU A 156 -6.82 -5.19 22.74
N ALA A 157 -7.63 -4.85 21.72
CA ALA A 157 -7.27 -3.82 20.75
C ALA A 157 -7.08 -2.45 21.43
N SER A 158 -7.99 -2.07 22.35
CA SER A 158 -7.87 -0.79 23.06
C SER A 158 -6.69 -0.74 24.03
N ILE A 159 -6.31 -1.87 24.66
CA ILE A 159 -5.08 -1.96 25.48
C ILE A 159 -3.86 -1.79 24.58
N TYR A 160 -3.83 -2.51 23.43
CA TYR A 160 -2.73 -2.38 22.49
C TYR A 160 -2.59 -0.94 21.97
N GLU A 161 -3.70 -0.30 21.58
CA GLU A 161 -3.71 1.09 21.12
C GLU A 161 -3.15 2.04 22.19
N ARG A 162 -3.59 1.91 23.44
CA ARG A 162 -3.08 2.72 24.55
C ARG A 162 -1.59 2.48 24.79
N ALA A 163 -1.14 1.23 24.78
CA ALA A 163 0.26 0.87 24.96
C ALA A 163 1.13 1.37 23.80
N MET A 164 0.63 1.28 22.57
CA MET A 164 1.31 1.78 21.37
C MET A 164 1.42 3.31 21.38
N LEU A 165 0.35 4.02 21.72
CA LEU A 165 0.32 5.49 21.83
C LEU A 165 1.18 5.99 23.01
N GLY A 166 1.25 5.21 24.08
CA GLY A 166 2.16 5.44 25.21
C GLY A 166 3.63 5.08 24.94
N ASN A 167 3.98 4.71 23.70
CA ASN A 167 5.32 4.25 23.32
C ASN A 167 5.80 2.95 24.01
N LEU A 168 4.91 2.21 24.64
CA LEU A 168 5.25 0.97 25.34
C LEU A 168 5.44 -0.21 24.38
N VAL A 169 4.72 -0.21 23.26
CA VAL A 169 4.84 -1.24 22.20
C VAL A 169 5.01 -0.60 20.82
N PRO A 170 5.76 -1.22 19.91
CA PRO A 170 5.87 -0.76 18.52
C PRO A 170 4.55 -0.91 17.75
N PRO A 171 4.32 -0.11 16.68
CA PRO A 171 3.15 -0.25 15.84
C PRO A 171 3.20 -1.55 15.02
N LEU A 172 2.02 -2.12 14.70
CA LEU A 172 1.91 -3.30 13.84
C LEU A 172 2.06 -2.95 12.35
N ALA A 173 1.71 -1.72 11.97
CA ALA A 173 1.86 -1.16 10.63
C ALA A 173 1.99 0.36 10.72
N ASN A 174 2.48 0.98 9.64
CA ASN A 174 2.66 2.44 9.56
C ASN A 174 1.51 3.12 8.83
N VAL A 175 0.88 2.43 7.90
CA VAL A 175 -0.10 2.99 6.96
C VAL A 175 -1.05 1.89 6.49
N VAL A 176 -2.27 2.27 6.15
CA VAL A 176 -3.20 1.39 5.43
C VAL A 176 -3.09 1.67 3.93
N ILE A 177 -2.97 0.63 3.12
CA ILE A 177 -3.03 0.74 1.66
C ILE A 177 -4.05 -0.28 1.15
N SER A 178 -5.12 0.21 0.52
CA SER A 178 -6.18 -0.61 -0.08
C SER A 178 -6.20 -0.40 -1.59
N ASN A 179 -6.38 -1.49 -2.34
CA ASN A 179 -6.52 -1.44 -3.79
C ASN A 179 -7.73 -2.27 -4.21
N VAL A 180 -8.72 -1.60 -4.77
CA VAL A 180 -10.01 -2.18 -5.17
C VAL A 180 -10.15 -2.08 -6.68
N ALA A 181 -10.61 -3.16 -7.31
CA ALA A 181 -10.98 -3.14 -8.71
C ALA A 181 -12.37 -2.54 -8.85
N GLY A 182 -12.47 -1.43 -9.55
CA GLY A 182 -13.74 -0.77 -9.85
C GLY A 182 -14.16 -0.92 -11.31
N PRO A 183 -15.35 -0.43 -11.69
CA PRO A 183 -15.94 -0.59 -13.00
C PRO A 183 -15.14 0.15 -14.08
N GLN A 184 -14.93 -0.53 -15.21
CA GLN A 184 -14.22 0.04 -16.35
C GLN A 184 -15.17 0.66 -17.39
N VAL A 185 -16.47 0.71 -17.07
CA VAL A 185 -17.50 1.37 -17.86
C VAL A 185 -17.88 2.71 -17.23
N PRO A 186 -18.24 3.72 -18.04
CA PRO A 186 -18.71 4.99 -17.50
C PRO A 186 -19.96 4.80 -16.65
N LEU A 187 -19.96 5.39 -15.45
CA LEU A 187 -21.13 5.48 -14.58
C LEU A 187 -21.79 6.85 -14.72
N TYR A 188 -23.08 6.89 -14.45
CA TYR A 188 -23.90 8.11 -14.53
C TYR A 188 -24.70 8.27 -13.24
N PHE A 189 -24.83 9.49 -12.78
CA PHE A 189 -25.69 9.86 -11.67
C PHE A 189 -26.63 10.99 -12.11
N ALA A 190 -27.93 10.76 -12.02
CA ALA A 190 -28.96 11.70 -12.48
C ALA A 190 -28.68 12.30 -13.89
N GLY A 191 -28.25 11.47 -14.84
CA GLY A 191 -27.91 11.86 -16.20
C GLY A 191 -26.51 12.46 -16.38
N ALA A 192 -25.81 12.85 -15.32
CA ALA A 192 -24.46 13.37 -15.38
C ALA A 192 -23.44 12.21 -15.38
N ARG A 193 -22.47 12.27 -16.29
CA ARG A 193 -21.40 11.27 -16.38
C ARG A 193 -20.37 11.51 -15.25
N MET A 194 -20.05 10.45 -14.53
CA MET A 194 -18.94 10.47 -13.58
C MET A 194 -17.60 10.53 -14.33
N THR A 195 -16.79 11.56 -14.07
CA THR A 195 -15.53 11.81 -14.77
C THR A 195 -14.30 11.32 -13.99
N GLY A 196 -14.43 11.05 -12.69
CA GLY A 196 -13.36 10.56 -11.82
C GLY A 196 -13.91 9.97 -10.55
N TYR A 197 -13.09 9.13 -9.92
CA TYR A 197 -13.42 8.50 -8.65
C TYR A 197 -12.18 8.47 -7.74
N TRP A 198 -12.29 9.05 -6.57
CA TRP A 198 -11.24 9.07 -5.55
C TRP A 198 -11.81 8.54 -4.25
N PRO A 199 -11.48 7.30 -3.88
CA PRO A 199 -12.05 6.69 -2.69
C PRO A 199 -11.54 7.38 -1.42
N LEU A 200 -12.46 7.66 -0.51
CA LEU A 200 -12.15 8.19 0.82
C LEU A 200 -12.30 7.07 1.84
N SER A 201 -11.32 6.91 2.71
CA SER A 201 -11.32 5.88 3.74
C SER A 201 -10.94 6.46 5.10
N ILE A 202 -11.06 5.65 6.14
CA ILE A 202 -10.79 6.04 7.52
C ILE A 202 -9.31 5.88 7.88
N VAL A 203 -8.84 6.69 8.81
CA VAL A 203 -7.56 6.50 9.50
C VAL A 203 -7.81 5.90 10.88
N HIS A 204 -6.80 5.25 11.44
CA HIS A 204 -6.85 4.58 12.74
C HIS A 204 -5.79 5.12 13.67
N HIS A 205 -5.99 4.97 14.99
CA HIS A 205 -4.94 5.23 15.96
C HIS A 205 -3.70 4.41 15.61
N GLY A 206 -2.54 5.06 15.57
CA GLY A 206 -1.28 4.44 15.17
C GLY A 206 -1.05 4.28 13.66
N MET A 207 -2.04 4.59 12.83
CA MET A 207 -1.94 4.60 11.36
C MET A 207 -2.64 5.85 10.82
N GLY A 208 -1.99 7.00 10.99
CA GLY A 208 -2.54 8.31 10.66
C GLY A 208 -2.66 8.61 9.17
N VAL A 209 -2.32 7.68 8.29
CA VAL A 209 -2.46 7.79 6.83
C VAL A 209 -3.11 6.54 6.26
N ASN A 210 -4.10 6.76 5.39
CA ASN A 210 -4.74 5.74 4.58
C ASN A 210 -4.66 6.14 3.10
N ILE A 211 -4.18 5.24 2.25
CA ILE A 211 -4.18 5.41 0.80
C ILE A 211 -5.07 4.34 0.22
N THR A 212 -6.25 4.72 -0.26
CA THR A 212 -7.16 3.81 -0.95
C THR A 212 -7.14 4.10 -2.44
N VAL A 213 -7.04 3.04 -3.23
CA VAL A 213 -6.91 3.12 -4.68
C VAL A 213 -8.03 2.33 -5.32
N GLU A 214 -8.66 2.92 -6.34
CA GLU A 214 -9.70 2.24 -7.11
C GLU A 214 -9.57 2.56 -8.59
N SER A 215 -9.77 1.54 -9.43
CA SER A 215 -9.76 1.73 -10.87
C SER A 215 -11.14 2.09 -11.39
N TYR A 216 -11.23 3.13 -12.23
CA TYR A 216 -12.47 3.57 -12.86
C TYR A 216 -12.22 4.09 -14.27
N ALA A 217 -12.98 3.57 -15.25
CA ALA A 217 -13.01 4.06 -16.62
C ALA A 217 -11.62 4.37 -17.23
N GLY A 218 -10.66 3.47 -17.04
CA GLY A 218 -9.30 3.61 -17.59
C GLY A 218 -8.31 4.42 -16.76
N ALA A 219 -8.69 4.88 -15.57
CA ALA A 219 -7.82 5.55 -14.62
C ALA A 219 -7.78 4.81 -13.27
N MET A 220 -6.70 5.00 -12.52
CA MET A 220 -6.62 4.62 -11.12
C MET A 220 -6.68 5.88 -10.26
N GLY A 221 -7.75 6.02 -9.49
CA GLY A 221 -7.92 7.08 -8.50
C GLY A 221 -7.25 6.70 -7.19
N PHE A 222 -6.36 7.55 -6.70
CA PHE A 222 -5.73 7.43 -5.39
C PHE A 222 -6.37 8.45 -4.46
N GLY A 223 -7.03 7.99 -3.42
CA GLY A 223 -7.53 8.82 -2.34
C GLY A 223 -6.61 8.71 -1.13
N ILE A 224 -6.08 9.83 -0.66
CA ILE A 224 -5.21 9.94 0.49
C ILE A 224 -5.97 10.61 1.61
N THR A 225 -6.26 9.86 2.67
CA THR A 225 -6.84 10.40 3.90
C THR A 225 -5.76 10.45 4.98
N SER A 226 -5.61 11.58 5.65
CA SER A 226 -4.65 11.72 6.74
C SER A 226 -5.28 12.30 8.00
N ALA A 227 -4.80 11.86 9.17
CA ALA A 227 -4.97 12.62 10.39
C ALA A 227 -4.10 13.88 10.29
N HIS A 228 -4.62 15.04 10.64
CA HIS A 228 -3.88 16.31 10.56
C HIS A 228 -2.58 16.27 11.38
N SER A 229 -2.58 15.57 12.50
CA SER A 229 -1.41 15.37 13.36
C SER A 229 -0.30 14.52 12.72
N ALA A 230 -0.63 13.63 11.75
CA ALA A 230 0.35 12.84 11.02
C ALA A 230 0.84 13.56 9.76
N VAL A 231 -0.10 14.08 8.97
CA VAL A 231 0.16 14.77 7.71
C VAL A 231 -0.84 15.92 7.58
N SER A 232 -0.40 17.13 7.83
CA SER A 232 -1.25 18.33 7.78
C SER A 232 -1.72 18.69 6.37
N ASP A 233 -0.92 18.38 5.35
CA ASP A 233 -1.27 18.58 3.94
C ASP A 233 -1.07 17.31 3.11
N PRO A 234 -2.11 16.49 2.91
CA PRO A 234 -2.02 15.25 2.13
C PRO A 234 -1.71 15.48 0.64
N ARG A 235 -1.84 16.71 0.11
CA ARG A 235 -1.45 17.05 -1.26
C ARG A 235 0.04 16.85 -1.49
N ARG A 236 0.87 16.95 -0.46
CA ARG A 236 2.30 16.62 -0.54
C ARG A 236 2.53 15.14 -0.88
N ILE A 237 1.82 14.24 -0.20
CA ILE A 237 1.86 12.80 -0.54
C ILE A 237 1.34 12.58 -1.96
N ALA A 238 0.25 13.24 -2.35
CA ALA A 238 -0.29 13.18 -3.71
C ALA A 238 0.75 13.59 -4.79
N GLY A 239 1.49 14.66 -4.56
CA GLY A 239 2.61 15.07 -5.42
C GLY A 239 3.73 14.03 -5.50
N HIS A 240 4.09 13.43 -4.36
CA HIS A 240 5.08 12.36 -4.31
C HIS A 240 4.60 11.05 -4.99
N LEU A 241 3.30 10.74 -4.97
CA LEU A 241 2.73 9.61 -5.73
C LEU A 241 2.96 9.79 -7.24
N LEU A 242 2.69 10.99 -7.77
CA LEU A 242 2.96 11.31 -9.18
C LEU A 242 4.46 11.24 -9.51
N ALA A 243 5.32 11.70 -8.62
CA ALA A 243 6.77 11.61 -8.79
C ALA A 243 7.25 10.15 -8.79
N ALA A 244 6.80 9.34 -7.83
CA ALA A 244 7.14 7.93 -7.73
C ALA A 244 6.65 7.12 -8.93
N HIS A 245 5.45 7.43 -9.44
CA HIS A 245 4.94 6.85 -10.68
C HIS A 245 5.86 7.14 -11.87
N LYS A 246 6.27 8.41 -12.05
CA LYS A 246 7.16 8.82 -13.14
C LYS A 246 8.51 8.10 -13.11
N GLU A 247 9.05 7.79 -11.95
CA GLU A 247 10.29 7.05 -11.78
C GLU A 247 10.21 5.59 -12.26
N LEU A 248 9.04 4.99 -12.18
CA LEU A 248 8.80 3.59 -12.57
C LEU A 248 8.41 3.45 -14.04
N LEU A 249 8.03 4.55 -14.72
CA LEU A 249 7.68 4.48 -16.14
C LEU A 249 8.85 3.93 -16.96
N PRO A 250 8.61 2.92 -17.81
CA PRO A 250 9.62 2.40 -18.69
C PRO A 250 10.12 3.57 -19.58
N ARG A 251 11.45 3.76 -19.64
CA ARG A 251 12.01 4.72 -20.58
C ARG A 251 11.53 4.35 -21.98
N ARG A 252 10.88 5.28 -22.68
CA ARG A 252 10.55 5.07 -24.10
C ARG A 252 11.83 4.68 -24.81
N GLY A 253 11.97 3.40 -25.13
CA GLY A 253 13.15 2.87 -25.80
C GLY A 253 13.35 3.61 -27.09
N GLY A 254 14.50 4.26 -27.24
CA GLY A 254 14.97 4.68 -28.55
C GLY A 254 14.89 3.45 -29.45
N LYS A 255 14.15 3.55 -30.55
CA LYS A 255 14.03 2.51 -31.57
C LYS A 255 15.42 1.93 -31.82
N ARG A 256 15.62 0.70 -31.44
CA ARG A 256 16.83 -0.07 -31.77
C ARG A 256 16.92 -0.08 -33.29
N ARG A 257 17.74 0.81 -33.85
CA ARG A 257 18.06 0.83 -35.30
C ARG A 257 18.56 -0.57 -35.62
N LYS A 258 17.72 -1.35 -36.32
CA LYS A 258 18.19 -2.56 -36.98
C LYS A 258 19.33 -2.12 -37.89
N LYS A 259 20.56 -2.49 -37.55
CA LYS A 259 21.68 -2.47 -38.49
C LYS A 259 21.29 -3.45 -39.61
N THR A 260 20.83 -2.93 -40.71
CA THR A 260 20.74 -3.66 -41.99
C THR A 260 22.17 -3.98 -42.37
N ALA A 261 22.57 -5.25 -42.22
CA ALA A 261 23.79 -5.75 -42.83
C ALA A 261 23.58 -5.69 -44.36
N ARG A 262 24.31 -4.79 -44.98
CA ARG A 262 24.54 -4.86 -46.43
C ARG A 262 25.51 -6.01 -46.69
N ARG A 263 25.06 -6.95 -47.47
CA ARG A 263 25.94 -7.84 -48.27
C ARG A 263 26.41 -7.09 -49.49
#